data_6288515e354c6be54d9e860c59ca4f13
#
_entry.id   6288515e354c6be54d9e860c59ca4f13
#
_cell.length_a   1.000
_cell.length_b   1.000
_cell.length_c   1.000
_cell.angle_alpha   90.00
_cell.angle_beta   90.00
_cell.angle_gamma   90.00
#
_symmetry.space_group_name_H-M   'P 1'
#
loop_
_entity.id
_entity.type
_entity.pdbx_description
1 polymer ?
#
loop_
_entity_poly.entity_id
_entity_poly.type
_entity_poly.pdbx_seq_one_letter_code
_entity_poly.pdbx_strand_id
1 'polypeptide(L)'
;MRLCNALAGDMELADGDATSGKTMDACDTTAGISLIKAGDDTPVTAADFAIQGMISGLLRMEFPQDRFMGEEDAAELRAEPSLCALAQRLCSEFSQGARDAAVDDNLDLPRNLMDEGQRESGLNSRDTFLADVDRGLEPPRGEGERCWVLDPIDGTKGFMTGQGFVIGLALLDAHGDALVGVMGVPPEAEAPPIMAAARGRGLRWFNADGAAPLSHEPPKPDWADGAPADAPPWLISPQSASASFVPFGEAGAGLQTLCCGSMIKYHACAAGRVAGFVQFEEELKTWDHACGLICVAESGGAATDAQGRPVVFPGRGFKVDGGVVCASRWASPEVRQALLDAAKR
;
A
#
# COMPACT_ATOMS: atom_id res chain seq x y z
N MET A 1 6.57 2.66 -9.34
CA MET A 1 7.72 2.15 -8.57
C MET A 1 9.05 2.73 -9.03
N ARG A 2 9.53 2.55 -10.30
CA ARG A 2 10.84 3.11 -10.76
C ARG A 2 10.98 4.61 -10.48
N LEU A 3 9.94 5.42 -10.72
CA LEU A 3 9.98 6.87 -10.46
C LEU A 3 9.90 7.22 -8.98
N CYS A 4 9.11 6.49 -8.18
CA CYS A 4 9.08 6.68 -6.73
C CYS A 4 10.46 6.39 -6.12
N ASN A 5 11.18 5.38 -6.64
CA ASN A 5 12.54 5.07 -6.21
C ASN A 5 13.56 6.11 -6.68
N ALA A 6 13.40 6.67 -7.89
CA ALA A 6 14.25 7.77 -8.36
C ALA A 6 14.06 9.02 -7.49
N LEU A 7 12.83 9.35 -7.11
CA LEU A 7 12.52 10.44 -6.20
C LEU A 7 13.07 10.22 -4.79
N ALA A 8 13.01 8.98 -4.27
CA ALA A 8 13.60 8.63 -2.98
C ALA A 8 15.14 8.69 -3.03
N GLY A 9 15.76 8.26 -4.14
CA GLY A 9 17.22 8.33 -4.35
C GLY A 9 17.75 9.75 -4.50
N ASP A 10 16.98 10.66 -5.11
CA ASP A 10 17.34 12.08 -5.21
C ASP A 10 17.32 12.79 -3.84
N MET A 11 16.57 12.27 -2.87
CA MET A 11 16.56 12.78 -1.49
C MET A 11 17.83 12.39 -0.72
N GLU A 12 18.42 11.22 -0.95
CA GLU A 12 19.67 10.78 -0.30
C GLU A 12 20.89 11.60 -0.75
N LEU A 13 20.89 12.11 -1.99
CA LEU A 13 21.99 12.92 -2.52
C LEU A 13 22.01 14.37 -2.00
N ALA A 14 20.92 14.84 -1.37
CA ALA A 14 20.81 16.18 -0.81
C ALA A 14 21.30 16.30 0.65
N ASP A 15 21.46 15.20 1.39
CA ASP A 15 21.86 15.17 2.80
C ASP A 15 23.39 15.17 3.04
N GLY A 16 24.19 15.33 2.03
CA GLY A 16 25.65 15.27 2.06
C GLY A 16 26.36 16.58 2.42
N ASP A 17 25.86 17.41 3.35
CA ASP A 17 26.70 18.35 4.13
C ASP A 17 25.90 19.05 5.25
N ALA A 18 25.82 18.45 6.42
CA ALA A 18 25.17 19.03 7.59
C ALA A 18 26.18 19.57 8.59
N THR A 19 26.84 20.69 8.24
CA THR A 19 27.51 21.57 9.24
C THR A 19 27.30 23.04 8.88
N SER A 20 26.14 23.58 9.13
CA SER A 20 25.97 24.98 9.54
C SER A 20 24.51 25.26 9.86
N GLY A 21 24.24 25.72 11.08
CA GLY A 21 22.91 26.13 11.52
C GLY A 21 22.37 27.31 10.68
N LYS A 22 21.47 27.00 9.79
CA LYS A 22 20.55 27.95 9.16
C LYS A 22 19.16 27.34 9.18
N THR A 23 18.21 28.12 9.63
CA THR A 23 16.76 27.91 9.48
C THR A 23 16.46 27.42 8.07
N MET A 24 15.76 26.27 7.97
CA MET A 24 15.38 25.68 6.70
C MET A 24 14.44 26.63 5.94
N ASP A 25 15.01 27.37 5.00
CA ASP A 25 14.26 27.91 3.88
C ASP A 25 13.95 26.76 2.91
N ALA A 26 12.74 26.76 2.34
CA ALA A 26 12.19 25.76 1.46
C ALA A 26 13.23 25.23 0.47
N CYS A 27 13.63 23.97 0.63
CA CYS A 27 14.52 23.29 -0.30
C CYS A 27 13.75 22.92 -1.56
N ASP A 28 14.20 23.47 -2.69
CA ASP A 28 13.67 23.26 -4.03
C ASP A 28 14.17 21.92 -4.59
N THR A 29 13.63 20.81 -4.06
CA THR A 29 13.85 19.47 -4.59
C THR A 29 12.54 18.90 -5.11
N THR A 30 12.57 18.17 -6.21
CA THR A 30 11.42 17.69 -6.99
C THR A 30 10.44 16.80 -6.22
N ALA A 31 10.83 16.24 -5.07
CA ALA A 31 9.98 15.52 -4.12
C ALA A 31 9.58 16.37 -2.88
N GLY A 32 10.06 17.58 -2.77
CA GLY A 32 10.26 18.30 -1.52
C GLY A 32 9.11 19.16 -1.00
N ILE A 33 7.89 19.11 -1.55
CA ILE A 33 6.75 19.79 -0.92
C ILE A 33 5.96 18.71 -0.18
N SER A 34 6.20 18.60 1.12
CA SER A 34 5.35 17.87 2.05
C SER A 34 4.53 18.83 2.88
N LEU A 35 3.29 18.48 3.15
CA LEU A 35 2.40 19.19 4.07
C LEU A 35 2.00 18.23 5.21
N ILE A 36 1.58 18.82 6.33
CA ILE A 36 0.85 18.09 7.37
C ILE A 36 -0.63 18.32 7.11
N LYS A 37 -1.41 17.27 6.97
CA LYS A 37 -2.87 17.35 6.78
C LYS A 37 -3.52 18.03 7.97
N ALA A 38 -4.45 18.93 7.72
CA ALA A 38 -5.10 19.72 8.74
C ALA A 38 -6.05 18.93 9.66
N GLY A 39 -6.31 17.67 9.39
CA GLY A 39 -7.30 16.85 10.09
C GLY A 39 -6.74 15.78 11.02
N ASP A 40 -5.58 15.21 10.70
CA ASP A 40 -5.02 14.05 11.40
C ASP A 40 -3.51 14.14 11.69
N ASP A 41 -2.89 15.29 11.38
CA ASP A 41 -1.46 15.55 11.57
C ASP A 41 -0.54 14.56 10.80
N THR A 42 -1.06 13.88 9.76
CA THR A 42 -0.26 12.98 8.92
C THR A 42 0.45 13.75 7.81
N PRO A 43 1.69 13.36 7.45
CA PRO A 43 2.38 13.96 6.32
C PRO A 43 1.73 13.49 5.00
N VAL A 44 1.68 14.40 4.03
CA VAL A 44 1.29 14.12 2.65
C VAL A 44 2.27 14.78 1.70
N THR A 45 2.60 14.12 0.61
CA THR A 45 3.52 14.65 -0.40
C THR A 45 2.82 14.84 -1.74
N ALA A 46 3.47 15.58 -2.65
CA ALA A 46 2.97 15.70 -4.02
C ALA A 46 2.86 14.35 -4.74
N ALA A 47 3.65 13.35 -4.31
CA ALA A 47 3.62 12.01 -4.88
C ALA A 47 2.33 11.25 -4.51
N ASP A 48 1.81 11.39 -3.30
CA ASP A 48 0.54 10.79 -2.87
C ASP A 48 -0.60 11.23 -3.80
N PHE A 49 -0.74 12.55 -4.01
CA PHE A 49 -1.75 13.10 -4.92
C PHE A 49 -1.54 12.69 -6.37
N ALA A 50 -0.28 12.65 -6.83
CA ALA A 50 0.05 12.27 -8.19
C ALA A 50 -0.31 10.80 -8.49
N ILE A 51 0.02 9.89 -7.56
CA ILE A 51 -0.31 8.47 -7.66
C ILE A 51 -1.82 8.27 -7.61
N GLN A 52 -2.52 8.93 -6.66
CA GLN A 52 -3.97 8.81 -6.58
C GLN A 52 -4.66 9.35 -7.83
N GLY A 53 -4.31 10.54 -8.30
CA GLY A 53 -4.88 11.13 -9.51
C GLY A 53 -4.65 10.28 -10.74
N MET A 54 -3.44 9.74 -10.92
CA MET A 54 -3.10 8.85 -12.03
C MET A 54 -3.91 7.55 -11.99
N ILE A 55 -3.89 6.83 -10.88
CA ILE A 55 -4.56 5.52 -10.76
C ILE A 55 -6.08 5.70 -10.85
N SER A 56 -6.64 6.67 -10.15
CA SER A 56 -8.07 6.98 -10.21
C SER A 56 -8.52 7.33 -11.63
N GLY A 57 -7.76 8.18 -12.33
CA GLY A 57 -8.07 8.57 -13.71
C GLY A 57 -8.01 7.39 -14.68
N LEU A 58 -7.01 6.52 -14.56
CA LEU A 58 -6.90 5.29 -15.35
C LEU A 58 -8.07 4.33 -15.08
N LEU A 59 -8.41 4.11 -13.82
CA LEU A 59 -9.52 3.24 -13.44
C LEU A 59 -10.87 3.81 -13.89
N ARG A 60 -11.05 5.13 -13.85
CA ARG A 60 -12.26 5.79 -14.39
C ARG A 60 -12.43 5.53 -15.89
N MET A 61 -11.35 5.56 -16.64
CA MET A 61 -11.39 5.31 -18.10
C MET A 61 -11.65 3.84 -18.43
N GLU A 62 -11.04 2.92 -17.69
CA GLU A 62 -11.12 1.48 -17.98
C GLU A 62 -12.35 0.83 -17.37
N PHE A 63 -12.74 1.28 -16.16
CA PHE A 63 -13.87 0.76 -15.37
C PHE A 63 -14.82 1.88 -14.97
N PRO A 64 -15.52 2.54 -15.93
CA PRO A 64 -16.32 3.74 -15.67
C PRO A 64 -17.53 3.50 -14.75
N GLN A 65 -17.90 2.24 -14.51
CA GLN A 65 -19.00 1.87 -13.61
C GLN A 65 -18.52 1.56 -12.20
N ASP A 66 -17.21 1.40 -11.99
CA ASP A 66 -16.69 1.10 -10.67
C ASP A 66 -16.49 2.38 -9.86
N ARG A 67 -16.79 2.30 -8.57
CA ARG A 67 -16.49 3.34 -7.59
C ARG A 67 -15.00 3.37 -7.28
N PHE A 68 -14.57 4.47 -6.70
CA PHE A 68 -13.19 4.64 -6.24
C PHE A 68 -13.17 5.28 -4.86
N MET A 69 -12.39 4.70 -3.96
CA MET A 69 -12.09 5.20 -2.62
C MET A 69 -10.58 5.33 -2.49
N GLY A 70 -10.09 6.48 -2.09
CA GLY A 70 -8.68 6.72 -1.83
C GLY A 70 -8.46 7.38 -0.48
N GLU A 71 -7.23 7.42 -0.03
CA GLU A 71 -6.88 8.12 1.19
C GLU A 71 -7.02 9.63 1.02
N GLU A 72 -6.59 10.16 -0.14
CA GLU A 72 -6.47 11.59 -0.37
C GLU A 72 -7.74 12.22 -0.97
N ASP A 73 -7.87 13.53 -0.73
CA ASP A 73 -8.79 14.42 -1.42
C ASP A 73 -8.03 15.65 -1.97
N ALA A 74 -8.68 16.47 -2.77
CA ALA A 74 -8.02 17.62 -3.40
C ALA A 74 -8.12 18.94 -2.63
N ALA A 75 -8.43 18.91 -1.33
CA ALA A 75 -8.59 20.15 -0.54
C ALA A 75 -7.26 20.89 -0.44
N GLU A 76 -6.17 20.21 -0.06
CA GLU A 76 -4.82 20.78 0.02
C GLU A 76 -4.32 21.26 -1.35
N LEU A 77 -4.61 20.52 -2.42
CA LEU A 77 -4.24 20.93 -3.79
C LEU A 77 -4.94 22.21 -4.24
N ARG A 78 -6.15 22.47 -3.76
CA ARG A 78 -6.87 23.72 -4.02
C ARG A 78 -6.32 24.87 -3.20
N ALA A 79 -5.92 24.61 -1.96
CA ALA A 79 -5.35 25.60 -1.06
C ALA A 79 -3.93 26.02 -1.49
N GLU A 80 -3.12 25.08 -2.04
CA GLU A 80 -1.72 25.27 -2.37
C GLU A 80 -1.44 25.07 -3.87
N PRO A 81 -1.52 26.14 -4.70
CA PRO A 81 -1.33 26.01 -6.15
C PRO A 81 0.03 25.43 -6.58
N SER A 82 1.08 25.67 -5.81
CA SER A 82 2.43 25.14 -6.05
C SER A 82 2.47 23.63 -5.89
N LEU A 83 1.86 23.09 -4.83
CA LEU A 83 1.70 21.67 -4.59
C LEU A 83 0.87 21.03 -5.71
N CYS A 84 -0.25 21.65 -6.10
CA CYS A 84 -1.08 21.18 -7.20
C CYS A 84 -0.31 21.07 -8.52
N ALA A 85 0.47 22.12 -8.87
CA ALA A 85 1.28 22.11 -10.09
C ALA A 85 2.36 21.02 -10.07
N LEU A 86 3.00 20.79 -8.92
CA LEU A 86 3.98 19.73 -8.74
C LEU A 86 3.33 18.36 -8.86
N ALA A 87 2.25 18.10 -8.13
CA ALA A 87 1.53 16.83 -8.17
C ALA A 87 1.03 16.48 -9.58
N GLN A 88 0.51 17.48 -10.31
CA GLN A 88 0.06 17.31 -11.69
C GLN A 88 1.22 16.98 -12.64
N ARG A 89 2.38 17.63 -12.48
CA ARG A 89 3.58 17.30 -13.24
C ARG A 89 4.03 15.86 -12.97
N LEU A 90 4.14 15.45 -11.70
CA LEU A 90 4.48 14.08 -11.31
C LEU A 90 3.48 13.05 -11.86
N CYS A 91 2.18 13.35 -11.80
CA CYS A 91 1.15 12.50 -12.42
C CYS A 91 1.40 12.27 -13.91
N SER A 92 1.79 13.31 -14.64
CA SER A 92 2.13 13.21 -16.07
C SER A 92 3.40 12.39 -16.29
N GLU A 93 4.44 12.59 -15.50
CA GLU A 93 5.71 11.86 -15.55
C GLU A 93 5.51 10.37 -15.21
N PHE A 94 4.76 10.04 -14.16
CA PHE A 94 4.41 8.66 -13.80
C PHE A 94 3.62 7.97 -14.90
N SER A 95 2.65 8.68 -15.49
CA SER A 95 1.84 8.15 -16.59
C SER A 95 2.70 7.88 -17.83
N GLN A 96 3.67 8.75 -18.15
CA GLN A 96 4.60 8.53 -19.24
C GLN A 96 5.54 7.35 -18.96
N GLY A 97 6.14 7.29 -17.79
CA GLY A 97 7.03 6.19 -17.39
C GLY A 97 6.33 4.82 -17.41
N ALA A 98 5.05 4.76 -17.02
CA ALA A 98 4.25 3.53 -17.10
C ALA A 98 4.05 3.08 -18.55
N ARG A 99 3.82 4.02 -19.49
CA ARG A 99 3.68 3.73 -20.93
C ARG A 99 4.98 3.25 -21.53
N ASP A 100 6.08 3.95 -21.28
CA ASP A 100 7.39 3.60 -21.82
C ASP A 100 7.80 2.19 -21.38
N ALA A 101 7.61 1.86 -20.08
CA ALA A 101 7.84 0.52 -19.56
C ALA A 101 6.96 -0.53 -20.26
N ALA A 102 5.70 -0.24 -20.53
CA ALA A 102 4.81 -1.19 -21.17
C ALA A 102 5.13 -1.41 -22.66
N VAL A 103 5.59 -0.37 -23.37
CA VAL A 103 6.04 -0.50 -24.75
C VAL A 103 7.31 -1.34 -24.82
N ASP A 104 8.29 -1.07 -23.93
CA ASP A 104 9.56 -1.82 -23.88
C ASP A 104 9.34 -3.30 -23.57
N ASP A 105 8.39 -3.61 -22.69
CA ASP A 105 8.07 -4.97 -22.26
C ASP A 105 6.99 -5.65 -23.11
N ASN A 106 6.52 -4.99 -24.18
CA ASN A 106 5.46 -5.47 -25.09
C ASN A 106 4.19 -5.90 -24.32
N LEU A 107 3.81 -5.10 -23.31
CA LEU A 107 2.61 -5.33 -22.51
C LEU A 107 1.36 -4.82 -23.24
N ASP A 108 0.29 -5.59 -23.15
CA ASP A 108 -1.02 -5.21 -23.67
C ASP A 108 -1.69 -4.22 -22.69
N LEU A 109 -1.31 -2.96 -22.82
CA LEU A 109 -1.94 -1.90 -22.02
C LEU A 109 -3.35 -1.60 -22.53
N PRO A 110 -4.26 -1.17 -21.63
CA PRO A 110 -5.55 -0.63 -22.02
C PRO A 110 -5.42 0.41 -23.13
N ARG A 111 -6.24 0.33 -24.17
CA ARG A 111 -6.17 1.23 -25.35
C ARG A 111 -6.20 2.70 -24.95
N ASN A 112 -6.91 3.03 -23.88
CA ASN A 112 -7.03 4.39 -23.34
C ASN A 112 -5.69 4.94 -22.81
N LEU A 113 -4.75 4.07 -22.41
CA LEU A 113 -3.38 4.45 -22.05
C LEU A 113 -2.51 4.74 -23.29
N MET A 114 -2.86 4.20 -24.45
CA MET A 114 -2.08 4.31 -25.69
C MET A 114 -2.56 5.43 -26.62
N ASP A 115 -3.77 5.98 -26.42
CA ASP A 115 -4.35 7.01 -27.30
C ASP A 115 -3.92 8.43 -26.90
N GLU A 116 -3.08 9.07 -27.72
CA GLU A 116 -2.57 10.43 -27.48
C GLU A 116 -3.67 11.51 -27.49
N GLY A 117 -4.70 11.34 -28.31
CA GLY A 117 -5.79 12.32 -28.43
C GLY A 117 -6.71 12.37 -27.21
N GLN A 118 -6.90 11.25 -26.52
CA GLN A 118 -7.69 11.19 -25.27
C GLN A 118 -6.91 11.68 -24.05
N ARG A 119 -5.58 11.72 -24.12
CA ARG A 119 -4.70 12.15 -23.02
C ARG A 119 -4.74 13.64 -22.76
N GLU A 120 -4.70 14.46 -23.82
CA GLU A 120 -4.69 15.93 -23.69
C GLU A 120 -5.99 16.47 -23.10
N SER A 121 -7.09 15.74 -23.27
CA SER A 121 -8.40 16.12 -22.73
C SER A 121 -8.75 15.43 -21.41
N GLY A 122 -8.14 14.27 -21.06
CA GLY A 122 -8.61 13.37 -20.02
C GLY A 122 -7.83 13.40 -18.68
N LEU A 123 -6.50 13.50 -18.71
CA LEU A 123 -5.67 13.47 -17.50
C LEU A 123 -4.89 14.79 -17.27
N ASN A 124 -4.74 15.64 -18.30
CA ASN A 124 -3.81 16.77 -18.25
C ASN A 124 -4.42 18.09 -17.79
N SER A 125 -5.76 18.24 -17.76
CA SER A 125 -6.34 19.48 -17.24
C SER A 125 -6.29 19.45 -15.69
N ARG A 126 -6.01 20.63 -15.11
CA ARG A 126 -6.05 20.81 -13.65
C ARG A 126 -7.37 20.36 -13.05
N ASP A 127 -8.48 20.69 -13.67
CA ASP A 127 -9.81 20.38 -13.16
C ASP A 127 -10.09 18.87 -13.20
N THR A 128 -9.66 18.18 -14.25
CA THR A 128 -9.76 16.71 -14.34
C THR A 128 -8.88 16.03 -13.31
N PHE A 129 -7.63 16.49 -13.13
CA PHE A 129 -6.73 15.97 -12.11
C PHE A 129 -7.30 16.10 -10.69
N LEU A 130 -7.79 17.29 -10.34
CA LEU A 130 -8.45 17.53 -9.04
C LEU A 130 -9.69 16.65 -8.88
N ALA A 131 -10.50 16.50 -9.93
CA ALA A 131 -11.67 15.62 -9.89
C ALA A 131 -11.29 14.14 -9.72
N ASP A 132 -10.22 13.68 -10.38
CA ASP A 132 -9.73 12.32 -10.23
C ASP A 132 -9.15 12.06 -8.81
N VAL A 133 -8.52 13.05 -8.17
CA VAL A 133 -8.11 12.93 -6.76
C VAL A 133 -9.34 12.88 -5.84
N ASP A 134 -10.33 13.76 -6.05
CA ASP A 134 -11.56 13.81 -5.23
C ASP A 134 -12.44 12.56 -5.32
N ARG A 135 -12.28 11.74 -6.37
CA ARG A 135 -12.94 10.42 -6.39
C ARG A 135 -12.57 9.56 -5.18
N GLY A 136 -11.42 9.83 -4.55
CA GLY A 136 -11.05 9.21 -3.28
C GLY A 136 -12.11 9.34 -2.18
N LEU A 137 -12.95 10.37 -2.24
CA LEU A 137 -14.05 10.60 -1.31
C LEU A 137 -15.32 9.78 -1.61
N GLU A 138 -15.39 9.11 -2.77
CA GLU A 138 -16.59 8.32 -3.15
C GLU A 138 -16.78 7.17 -2.15
N PRO A 139 -17.92 7.12 -1.44
CA PRO A 139 -18.20 5.98 -0.58
C PRO A 139 -18.53 4.76 -1.44
N PRO A 140 -18.16 3.54 -1.01
CA PRO A 140 -18.72 2.34 -1.61
C PRO A 140 -20.23 2.37 -1.44
N ARG A 141 -20.99 2.19 -2.49
CA ARG A 141 -22.44 2.27 -2.44
C ARG A 141 -23.11 1.30 -3.39
N GLY A 142 -24.23 0.78 -2.92
CA GLY A 142 -25.27 0.17 -3.72
C GLY A 142 -25.08 -1.32 -3.98
N GLU A 143 -26.20 -2.02 -4.08
CA GLU A 143 -26.22 -3.41 -4.51
C GLU A 143 -25.63 -3.49 -5.93
N GLY A 144 -24.58 -4.30 -6.12
CA GLY A 144 -23.98 -4.59 -7.41
C GLY A 144 -22.82 -3.69 -7.83
N GLU A 145 -22.49 -2.62 -7.13
CA GLU A 145 -21.36 -1.74 -7.47
C GLU A 145 -20.06 -2.24 -6.83
N ARG A 146 -18.99 -2.33 -7.66
CA ARG A 146 -17.64 -2.58 -7.18
C ARG A 146 -16.97 -1.28 -6.79
N CYS A 147 -15.97 -1.36 -5.89
CA CYS A 147 -15.21 -0.21 -5.44
C CYS A 147 -13.72 -0.51 -5.47
N TRP A 148 -12.94 0.28 -6.21
CA TRP A 148 -11.49 0.32 -6.08
C TRP A 148 -11.10 1.09 -4.83
N VAL A 149 -10.08 0.60 -4.13
CA VAL A 149 -9.59 1.18 -2.88
C VAL A 149 -8.10 1.37 -3.01
N LEU A 150 -7.60 2.59 -2.79
CA LEU A 150 -6.20 2.94 -2.96
C LEU A 150 -5.65 3.63 -1.71
N ASP A 151 -4.51 3.17 -1.23
CA ASP A 151 -3.56 3.97 -0.49
C ASP A 151 -2.38 4.27 -1.41
N PRO A 152 -2.17 5.53 -1.77
CA PRO A 152 -1.11 5.90 -2.72
C PRO A 152 0.29 5.71 -2.14
N ILE A 153 0.51 6.00 -0.85
CA ILE A 153 1.79 5.76 -0.15
C ILE A 153 1.52 5.46 1.33
N ASP A 154 1.17 4.20 1.66
CA ASP A 154 1.16 3.78 3.06
C ASP A 154 2.57 3.88 3.65
N GLY A 155 2.69 4.68 4.69
CA GLY A 155 3.97 4.99 5.29
C GLY A 155 4.67 6.20 4.67
N THR A 156 3.97 7.28 4.39
CA THR A 156 4.50 8.55 3.83
C THR A 156 5.72 9.06 4.60
N LYS A 157 5.74 8.91 5.93
CA LYS A 157 6.93 9.22 6.72
C LYS A 157 8.14 8.36 6.33
N GLY A 158 7.93 7.08 6.06
CA GLY A 158 8.97 6.18 5.58
C GLY A 158 9.45 6.58 4.19
N PHE A 159 8.53 6.92 3.29
CA PHE A 159 8.84 7.46 1.96
C PHE A 159 9.73 8.70 2.04
N MET A 160 9.36 9.68 2.88
CA MET A 160 10.11 10.92 3.07
C MET A 160 11.52 10.74 3.67
N THR A 161 11.76 9.65 4.39
CA THR A 161 13.03 9.37 5.09
C THR A 161 13.84 8.25 4.43
N GLY A 162 13.50 7.84 3.20
CA GLY A 162 14.18 6.74 2.50
C GLY A 162 13.98 5.37 3.16
N GLN A 163 12.94 5.23 3.99
CA GLN A 163 12.58 3.96 4.63
C GLN A 163 11.48 3.23 3.83
N GLY A 164 10.95 2.13 4.36
CA GLY A 164 9.91 1.37 3.67
C GLY A 164 8.59 2.12 3.51
N PHE A 165 7.92 1.92 2.39
CA PHE A 165 6.53 2.34 2.12
C PHE A 165 5.85 1.30 1.24
N VAL A 166 4.53 1.40 1.09
CA VAL A 166 3.75 0.51 0.22
C VAL A 166 2.76 1.32 -0.59
N ILE A 167 2.62 0.99 -1.87
CA ILE A 167 1.49 1.43 -2.70
C ILE A 167 0.51 0.28 -2.74
N GLY A 168 -0.73 0.48 -2.28
CA GLY A 168 -1.72 -0.57 -2.15
C GLY A 168 -3.02 -0.28 -2.89
N LEU A 169 -3.42 -1.21 -3.79
CA LEU A 169 -4.67 -1.12 -4.53
C LEU A 169 -5.50 -2.38 -4.31
N ALA A 170 -6.78 -2.23 -4.01
CA ALA A 170 -7.72 -3.35 -3.92
C ALA A 170 -8.97 -3.09 -4.76
N LEU A 171 -9.67 -4.15 -5.15
CA LEU A 171 -11.03 -4.12 -5.68
C LEU A 171 -11.94 -4.84 -4.71
N LEU A 172 -13.00 -4.17 -4.26
CA LEU A 172 -14.05 -4.73 -3.42
C LEU A 172 -15.30 -5.00 -4.26
N ASP A 173 -16.04 -6.06 -3.91
CA ASP A 173 -17.39 -6.27 -4.42
C ASP A 173 -18.43 -5.42 -3.66
N ALA A 174 -19.69 -5.50 -4.06
CA ALA A 174 -20.80 -4.78 -3.44
C ALA A 174 -21.05 -5.14 -1.97
N HIS A 175 -20.52 -6.27 -1.50
CA HIS A 175 -20.64 -6.70 -0.11
C HIS A 175 -19.46 -6.24 0.75
N GLY A 176 -18.46 -5.59 0.13
CA GLY A 176 -17.23 -5.16 0.80
C GLY A 176 -16.19 -6.27 0.92
N ASP A 177 -16.34 -7.33 0.17
CA ASP A 177 -15.36 -8.40 0.11
C ASP A 177 -14.25 -8.09 -0.91
N ALA A 178 -12.98 -8.26 -0.55
CA ALA A 178 -11.87 -8.02 -1.47
C ALA A 178 -11.84 -9.08 -2.60
N LEU A 179 -11.83 -8.63 -3.85
CA LEU A 179 -11.75 -9.46 -5.07
C LEU A 179 -10.33 -9.50 -5.64
N VAL A 180 -9.63 -8.37 -5.61
CA VAL A 180 -8.26 -8.20 -6.12
C VAL A 180 -7.47 -7.38 -5.11
N GLY A 181 -6.20 -7.67 -4.98
CA GLY A 181 -5.24 -6.87 -4.23
C GLY A 181 -3.91 -6.80 -4.96
N VAL A 182 -3.32 -5.62 -4.99
CA VAL A 182 -1.98 -5.37 -5.52
C VAL A 182 -1.20 -4.55 -4.50
N MET A 183 0.02 -4.97 -4.21
CA MET A 183 0.94 -4.23 -3.34
C MET A 183 2.28 -4.06 -4.04
N GLY A 184 2.81 -2.85 -3.97
CA GLY A 184 4.14 -2.52 -4.46
C GLY A 184 5.00 -1.95 -3.33
N VAL A 185 6.19 -2.48 -3.11
CA VAL A 185 7.18 -2.03 -2.13
C VAL A 185 8.47 -1.60 -2.83
N PRO A 186 9.34 -0.80 -2.19
CA PRO A 186 10.66 -0.48 -2.75
C PRO A 186 11.45 -1.75 -3.10
N PRO A 187 12.31 -1.72 -4.15
CA PRO A 187 13.09 -2.90 -4.60
C PRO A 187 14.10 -3.42 -3.58
N GLU A 188 14.49 -2.63 -2.58
CA GLU A 188 15.42 -2.99 -1.51
C GLU A 188 14.82 -4.00 -0.52
N ALA A 189 13.49 -4.24 -0.60
CA ALA A 189 12.86 -5.29 0.17
C ALA A 189 13.43 -6.66 -0.22
N GLU A 190 13.66 -7.54 0.77
CA GLU A 190 14.21 -8.89 0.59
C GLU A 190 13.29 -9.86 -0.20
N ALA A 191 12.18 -9.40 -0.70
CA ALA A 191 11.20 -10.15 -1.48
C ALA A 191 10.92 -9.42 -2.80
N PRO A 192 10.33 -10.09 -3.81
CA PRO A 192 9.92 -9.41 -5.03
C PRO A 192 9.05 -8.19 -4.72
N PRO A 193 9.30 -7.04 -5.39
CA PRO A 193 8.72 -5.77 -4.96
C PRO A 193 7.23 -5.63 -5.27
N ILE A 194 6.66 -6.44 -6.17
CA ILE A 194 5.24 -6.36 -6.51
C ILE A 194 4.59 -7.72 -6.30
N MET A 195 3.46 -7.71 -5.62
CA MET A 195 2.56 -8.85 -5.51
C MET A 195 1.15 -8.47 -5.97
N ALA A 196 0.48 -9.42 -6.59
CA ALA A 196 -0.92 -9.29 -6.99
C ALA A 196 -1.68 -10.59 -6.70
N ALA A 197 -2.86 -10.45 -6.12
CA ALA A 197 -3.76 -11.54 -5.77
C ALA A 197 -5.15 -11.32 -6.38
N ALA A 198 -5.81 -12.40 -6.72
CA ALA A 198 -7.23 -12.38 -7.05
C ALA A 198 -7.92 -13.55 -6.35
N ARG A 199 -9.12 -13.31 -5.81
CA ARG A 199 -9.87 -14.30 -5.03
C ARG A 199 -10.01 -15.63 -5.76
N GLY A 200 -9.52 -16.71 -5.12
CA GLY A 200 -9.51 -18.05 -5.65
C GLY A 200 -8.55 -18.30 -6.82
N ARG A 201 -7.61 -17.39 -7.08
CA ARG A 201 -6.62 -17.49 -8.15
C ARG A 201 -5.17 -17.55 -7.64
N GLY A 202 -4.98 -17.40 -6.33
CA GLY A 202 -3.68 -17.34 -5.68
C GLY A 202 -2.97 -16.01 -5.82
N LEU A 203 -1.79 -15.96 -5.23
CA LEU A 203 -0.88 -14.80 -5.26
C LEU A 203 0.18 -15.00 -6.35
N ARG A 204 0.51 -13.92 -7.05
CA ARG A 204 1.60 -13.84 -8.03
C ARG A 204 2.57 -12.75 -7.65
N TRP A 205 3.85 -12.99 -7.94
CA TRP A 205 4.94 -12.08 -7.69
C TRP A 205 5.48 -11.52 -8.98
N PHE A 206 5.95 -10.28 -8.95
CA PHE A 206 6.48 -9.57 -10.10
C PHE A 206 7.74 -8.81 -9.71
N ASN A 207 8.63 -8.60 -10.68
CA ASN A 207 9.73 -7.65 -10.56
C ASN A 207 9.22 -6.19 -10.54
N ALA A 208 10.12 -5.23 -10.34
CA ALA A 208 9.76 -3.80 -10.28
C ALA A 208 9.19 -3.25 -11.60
N ASP A 209 9.46 -3.89 -12.73
CA ASP A 209 8.87 -3.57 -14.02
C ASP A 209 7.40 -4.02 -14.14
N GLY A 210 7.01 -5.07 -13.38
CA GLY A 210 5.66 -5.61 -13.40
C GLY A 210 5.28 -6.35 -14.68
N ALA A 211 6.23 -6.56 -15.59
CA ALA A 211 5.97 -7.02 -16.96
C ALA A 211 5.40 -8.44 -17.03
N ALA A 212 5.93 -9.35 -16.20
CA ALA A 212 5.47 -10.72 -16.15
C ALA A 212 5.55 -11.28 -14.73
N PRO A 213 4.66 -12.23 -14.37
CA PRO A 213 4.77 -12.90 -13.08
C PRO A 213 6.06 -13.72 -13.04
N LEU A 214 6.70 -13.72 -11.87
CA LEU A 214 7.86 -14.55 -11.62
C LEU A 214 7.46 -16.03 -11.70
N SER A 215 8.35 -16.85 -12.25
CA SER A 215 8.14 -18.29 -12.43
C SER A 215 8.17 -19.06 -11.12
N HIS A 216 8.67 -18.45 -10.05
CA HIS A 216 8.80 -19.06 -8.72
C HIS A 216 8.37 -18.09 -7.64
N GLU A 217 7.81 -18.66 -6.59
CA GLU A 217 7.46 -17.93 -5.38
C GLU A 217 8.69 -17.74 -4.48
N PRO A 218 8.63 -16.77 -3.52
CA PRO A 218 9.64 -16.67 -2.48
C PRO A 218 9.87 -18.04 -1.81
N PRO A 219 11.14 -18.40 -1.52
CA PRO A 219 11.47 -19.68 -0.91
C PRO A 219 10.83 -19.81 0.48
N LYS A 220 10.65 -21.07 0.90
CA LYS A 220 10.23 -21.36 2.27
C LYS A 220 11.28 -20.79 3.24
N PRO A 221 10.88 -20.00 4.23
CA PRO A 221 11.82 -19.42 5.17
C PRO A 221 12.39 -20.46 6.15
N ASP A 222 13.62 -20.27 6.60
CA ASP A 222 14.34 -21.20 7.50
C ASP A 222 13.58 -21.44 8.82
N TRP A 223 12.89 -20.43 9.35
CA TRP A 223 12.08 -20.56 10.56
C TRP A 223 10.90 -21.54 10.43
N ALA A 224 10.47 -21.86 9.20
CA ALA A 224 9.34 -22.75 8.95
C ALA A 224 9.70 -24.24 9.02
N ASP A 225 10.97 -24.60 9.02
CA ASP A 225 11.48 -25.98 9.14
C ASP A 225 11.87 -26.37 10.56
N GLY A 226 11.38 -25.64 11.57
CA GLY A 226 11.67 -25.96 12.96
C GLY A 226 12.97 -25.31 13.43
N ALA A 227 13.24 -24.08 13.01
CA ALA A 227 14.21 -23.22 13.68
C ALA A 227 13.99 -23.25 15.19
N PRO A 228 15.06 -23.04 16.00
CA PRO A 228 15.04 -23.32 17.43
C PRO A 228 13.75 -22.84 18.04
N ALA A 229 13.17 -23.66 18.87
CA ALA A 229 11.79 -23.60 19.38
C ALA A 229 11.34 -22.26 20.00
N ASP A 230 12.18 -21.25 19.89
CA ASP A 230 12.09 -20.09 20.76
C ASP A 230 11.29 -18.93 20.19
N ALA A 231 10.96 -18.87 18.97
CA ALA A 231 9.85 -18.15 18.34
C ALA A 231 10.07 -17.83 16.84
N PRO A 232 9.12 -18.11 15.95
CA PRO A 232 9.12 -17.56 14.62
C PRO A 232 9.09 -16.02 14.69
N PRO A 233 9.65 -15.31 13.70
CA PRO A 233 9.69 -13.86 13.74
C PRO A 233 8.27 -13.27 13.66
N TRP A 234 7.98 -12.38 14.59
CA TRP A 234 6.73 -11.62 14.66
C TRP A 234 6.95 -10.17 14.26
N LEU A 235 5.93 -9.51 13.73
CA LEU A 235 6.04 -8.12 13.34
C LEU A 235 5.50 -7.15 14.37
N ILE A 236 6.27 -6.08 14.58
CA ILE A 236 5.82 -4.86 15.24
C ILE A 236 6.10 -3.69 14.30
N SER A 237 5.10 -2.82 14.09
CA SER A 237 5.32 -1.50 13.51
C SER A 237 5.67 -0.51 14.62
N PRO A 238 6.72 0.33 14.48
CA PRO A 238 7.05 1.35 15.48
C PRO A 238 5.91 2.34 15.75
N GLN A 239 5.08 2.62 14.76
CA GLN A 239 3.96 3.56 14.86
C GLN A 239 2.75 2.96 15.58
N SER A 240 2.63 1.63 15.59
CA SER A 240 1.56 0.88 16.24
C SER A 240 2.08 -0.12 17.26
N ALA A 241 3.23 0.13 17.86
CA ALA A 241 3.89 -0.80 18.78
C ALA A 241 3.01 -1.19 19.98
N SER A 242 2.10 -0.30 20.40
CA SER A 242 1.11 -0.60 21.45
C SER A 242 -0.13 -1.33 20.91
N ALA A 243 -0.46 -1.17 19.64
CA ALA A 243 -1.69 -1.66 19.03
C ALA A 243 -1.50 -2.94 18.19
N SER A 244 -0.28 -3.26 17.76
CA SER A 244 0.02 -4.42 16.91
C SER A 244 0.89 -5.48 17.59
N PHE A 245 1.01 -5.43 18.91
CA PHE A 245 1.88 -6.32 19.67
C PHE A 245 1.17 -7.61 20.06
N VAL A 246 1.75 -8.74 19.73
CA VAL A 246 1.34 -10.05 20.23
C VAL A 246 2.45 -10.59 21.11
N PRO A 247 2.29 -10.58 22.46
CA PRO A 247 3.27 -11.16 23.35
C PRO A 247 3.17 -12.69 23.28
N PHE A 248 4.11 -13.32 22.60
CA PHE A 248 4.33 -14.75 22.69
C PHE A 248 5.54 -15.02 23.57
N GLY A 249 5.30 -15.59 24.75
CA GLY A 249 6.35 -16.03 25.67
C GLY A 249 7.12 -14.89 26.34
N GLU A 250 8.22 -15.23 27.02
CA GLU A 250 9.06 -14.29 27.72
C GLU A 250 9.69 -13.29 26.76
N ALA A 251 9.36 -12.04 26.98
CA ALA A 251 9.95 -10.83 26.49
C ALA A 251 10.73 -10.90 25.14
N GLY A 252 10.04 -10.75 24.04
CA GLY A 252 10.64 -10.13 22.84
C GLY A 252 11.50 -11.01 21.94
N ALA A 253 11.65 -12.30 22.19
CA ALA A 253 12.32 -13.20 21.28
C ALA A 253 11.54 -13.31 19.96
N GLY A 254 12.20 -13.05 18.83
CA GLY A 254 11.61 -13.18 17.51
C GLY A 254 10.79 -11.97 17.02
N LEU A 255 10.79 -10.84 17.74
CA LEU A 255 10.13 -9.61 17.27
C LEU A 255 10.98 -8.92 16.18
N GLN A 256 10.35 -8.63 15.07
CA GLN A 256 10.94 -7.77 14.02
C GLN A 256 10.17 -6.44 13.95
N THR A 257 10.91 -5.35 13.84
CA THR A 257 10.35 -4.02 13.66
C THR A 257 10.43 -3.69 12.18
N LEU A 258 9.28 -3.38 11.57
CA LEU A 258 9.23 -2.85 10.20
C LEU A 258 8.66 -1.43 10.24
N CYS A 259 9.36 -0.51 9.67
CA CYS A 259 8.90 0.83 9.37
C CYS A 259 8.59 0.90 7.86
N CYS A 260 7.65 1.61 7.41
CA CYS A 260 6.63 2.37 8.10
C CYS A 260 5.30 2.03 7.43
N GLY A 261 4.19 2.34 8.11
CA GLY A 261 2.86 2.07 7.57
C GLY A 261 2.27 0.72 7.95
N SER A 262 1.03 0.52 7.58
CA SER A 262 0.25 -0.66 7.93
C SER A 262 0.49 -1.83 6.97
N MET A 263 0.64 -1.54 5.68
CA MET A 263 0.65 -2.56 4.63
C MET A 263 1.95 -3.36 4.53
N ILE A 264 3.08 -2.82 4.95
CA ILE A 264 4.36 -3.53 4.92
C ILE A 264 4.33 -4.86 5.71
N LYS A 265 3.50 -4.94 6.75
CA LYS A 265 3.30 -6.16 7.54
C LYS A 265 2.65 -7.28 6.72
N TYR A 266 1.68 -6.92 5.87
CA TYR A 266 1.01 -7.88 5.00
C TYR A 266 1.96 -8.42 3.94
N HIS A 267 2.77 -7.54 3.34
CA HIS A 267 3.80 -7.94 2.38
C HIS A 267 4.78 -8.94 3.02
N ALA A 268 5.32 -8.62 4.20
CA ALA A 268 6.23 -9.49 4.92
C ALA A 268 5.60 -10.85 5.29
N CYS A 269 4.32 -10.84 5.70
CA CYS A 269 3.56 -12.05 6.05
C CYS A 269 3.33 -12.94 4.82
N ALA A 270 2.88 -12.37 3.69
CA ALA A 270 2.67 -13.11 2.44
C ALA A 270 3.98 -13.65 1.87
N ALA A 271 5.08 -12.90 2.00
CA ALA A 271 6.43 -13.33 1.59
C ALA A 271 7.07 -14.37 2.53
N GLY A 272 6.47 -14.64 3.70
CA GLY A 272 7.02 -15.58 4.68
C GLY A 272 8.19 -15.03 5.50
N ARG A 273 8.47 -13.72 5.43
CA ARG A 273 9.49 -13.09 6.27
C ARG A 273 9.13 -13.13 7.75
N VAL A 274 7.84 -13.23 8.05
CA VAL A 274 7.30 -13.33 9.41
C VAL A 274 6.23 -14.40 9.50
N ALA A 275 6.04 -14.92 10.70
CA ALA A 275 5.01 -15.93 10.97
C ALA A 275 3.60 -15.32 11.00
N GLY A 276 3.47 -14.07 11.44
CA GLY A 276 2.19 -13.37 11.48
C GLY A 276 2.19 -12.16 12.39
N PHE A 277 1.03 -11.53 12.50
CA PHE A 277 0.78 -10.36 13.36
C PHE A 277 -0.69 -10.22 13.72
N VAL A 278 -0.99 -9.39 14.71
CA VAL A 278 -2.34 -8.93 15.04
C VAL A 278 -2.35 -7.40 15.06
N GLN A 279 -3.38 -6.81 14.45
CA GLN A 279 -3.61 -5.36 14.44
C GLN A 279 -4.81 -5.03 15.32
N PHE A 280 -4.60 -4.25 16.39
CA PHE A 280 -5.61 -3.98 17.43
C PHE A 280 -6.21 -2.58 17.39
N GLU A 281 -6.12 -1.85 16.34
CA GLU A 281 -6.66 -0.49 16.29
C GLU A 281 -8.19 -0.48 16.42
N GLU A 282 -8.72 0.53 17.13
CA GLU A 282 -10.17 0.68 17.33
C GLU A 282 -10.91 1.03 16.05
N GLU A 283 -10.26 1.76 15.15
CA GLU A 283 -10.79 2.15 13.86
C GLU A 283 -9.70 2.01 12.79
N LEU A 284 -9.94 1.07 11.88
CA LEU A 284 -9.04 0.74 10.78
C LEU A 284 -9.51 1.43 9.50
N LYS A 285 -8.57 1.86 8.65
CA LYS A 285 -8.87 2.43 7.34
C LYS A 285 -8.86 1.34 6.28
N THR A 286 -9.85 1.33 5.41
CA THR A 286 -10.02 0.27 4.42
C THR A 286 -8.82 0.20 3.45
N TRP A 287 -8.25 1.34 3.08
CA TRP A 287 -7.11 1.40 2.17
C TRP A 287 -5.83 0.82 2.76
N ASP A 288 -5.62 0.89 4.09
CA ASP A 288 -4.46 0.30 4.79
C ASP A 288 -4.48 -1.23 4.84
N HIS A 289 -5.62 -1.87 4.56
CA HIS A 289 -5.82 -3.28 4.89
C HIS A 289 -6.35 -4.14 3.73
N ALA A 290 -7.20 -3.59 2.86
CA ALA A 290 -7.95 -4.39 1.90
C ALA A 290 -7.05 -5.19 0.94
N CYS A 291 -6.04 -4.55 0.36
CA CYS A 291 -5.10 -5.23 -0.54
C CYS A 291 -4.22 -6.25 0.19
N GLY A 292 -3.78 -5.91 1.40
CA GLY A 292 -2.92 -6.77 2.22
C GLY A 292 -3.62 -8.06 2.65
N LEU A 293 -4.87 -7.95 3.12
CA LEU A 293 -5.64 -9.12 3.58
C LEU A 293 -5.85 -10.15 2.47
N ILE A 294 -6.24 -9.72 1.27
CA ILE A 294 -6.42 -10.68 0.16
C ILE A 294 -5.07 -11.26 -0.30
N CYS A 295 -3.98 -10.47 -0.31
CA CYS A 295 -2.66 -10.97 -0.66
C CYS A 295 -2.19 -12.05 0.33
N VAL A 296 -2.38 -11.87 1.63
CA VAL A 296 -2.06 -12.89 2.64
C VAL A 296 -2.94 -14.13 2.46
N ALA A 297 -4.26 -13.96 2.29
CA ALA A 297 -5.17 -15.09 2.11
C ALA A 297 -4.83 -15.91 0.85
N GLU A 298 -4.62 -15.25 -0.28
CA GLU A 298 -4.32 -15.91 -1.56
C GLU A 298 -2.88 -16.46 -1.65
N SER A 299 -1.97 -16.04 -0.74
CA SER A 299 -0.67 -16.70 -0.56
C SER A 299 -0.78 -18.07 0.13
N GLY A 300 -1.97 -18.48 0.59
CA GLY A 300 -2.20 -19.65 1.42
C GLY A 300 -2.02 -19.41 2.92
N GLY A 301 -1.88 -18.15 3.33
CA GLY A 301 -1.89 -17.71 4.72
C GLY A 301 -3.31 -17.61 5.29
N ALA A 302 -3.41 -17.13 6.53
CA ALA A 302 -4.67 -16.78 7.16
C ALA A 302 -4.76 -15.25 7.32
N ALA A 303 -5.91 -14.68 6.97
CA ALA A 303 -6.22 -13.26 7.11
C ALA A 303 -7.68 -13.13 7.55
N THR A 304 -7.90 -12.92 8.84
CA THR A 304 -9.21 -13.05 9.49
C THR A 304 -9.39 -12.02 10.60
N ASP A 305 -10.60 -11.96 11.15
CA ASP A 305 -10.84 -11.37 12.47
C ASP A 305 -10.36 -12.31 13.60
N ALA A 306 -10.49 -11.88 14.86
CA ALA A 306 -10.13 -12.68 16.04
C ALA A 306 -10.98 -13.94 16.23
N GLN A 307 -12.10 -14.06 15.54
CA GLN A 307 -12.98 -15.23 15.54
C GLN A 307 -12.67 -16.18 14.36
N GLY A 308 -11.68 -15.86 13.53
CA GLY A 308 -11.32 -16.66 12.35
C GLY A 308 -12.25 -16.44 11.14
N ARG A 309 -13.05 -15.36 11.13
CA ARG A 309 -13.97 -15.03 10.02
C ARG A 309 -13.30 -14.11 9.02
N PRO A 310 -13.67 -14.14 7.72
CA PRO A 310 -13.23 -13.15 6.75
C PRO A 310 -13.55 -11.71 7.21
N VAL A 311 -12.63 -10.79 6.94
CA VAL A 311 -12.85 -9.36 7.18
C VAL A 311 -13.59 -8.77 5.99
N VAL A 312 -14.64 -7.99 6.26
CA VAL A 312 -15.47 -7.30 5.27
C VAL A 312 -15.32 -5.79 5.46
N PHE A 313 -15.27 -5.04 4.37
CA PHE A 313 -15.04 -3.60 4.35
C PHE A 313 -16.33 -2.83 4.06
N PRO A 314 -17.04 -2.31 5.10
CA PRO A 314 -18.32 -1.65 4.91
C PRO A 314 -18.21 -0.21 4.37
N GLY A 315 -17.02 0.39 4.40
CA GLY A 315 -16.80 1.79 4.03
C GLY A 315 -15.36 2.21 4.13
N ARG A 316 -15.11 3.51 4.28
CA ARG A 316 -13.77 4.09 4.43
C ARG A 316 -13.05 3.61 5.70
N GLY A 317 -13.81 3.43 6.78
CA GLY A 317 -13.34 2.86 8.03
C GLY A 317 -14.12 1.61 8.38
N PHE A 318 -13.50 0.74 9.16
CA PHE A 318 -14.13 -0.47 9.68
C PHE A 318 -13.62 -0.81 11.08
N LYS A 319 -14.41 -1.62 11.78
CA LYS A 319 -14.05 -2.12 13.11
C LYS A 319 -14.10 -3.64 13.09
N VAL A 320 -13.14 -4.25 13.74
CA VAL A 320 -13.04 -5.69 13.86
C VAL A 320 -12.85 -6.06 15.31
N ASP A 321 -13.78 -6.80 15.88
CA ASP A 321 -13.69 -7.26 17.28
C ASP A 321 -12.43 -8.11 17.49
N GLY A 322 -11.53 -7.65 18.36
CA GLY A 322 -10.25 -8.28 18.62
C GLY A 322 -9.19 -8.02 17.56
N GLY A 323 -9.49 -7.17 16.55
CA GLY A 323 -8.54 -6.77 15.53
C GLY A 323 -8.42 -7.74 14.35
N VAL A 324 -7.49 -7.41 13.44
CA VAL A 324 -7.14 -8.22 12.26
C VAL A 324 -6.01 -9.18 12.61
N VAL A 325 -6.19 -10.46 12.30
CA VAL A 325 -5.22 -11.53 12.55
C VAL A 325 -4.67 -12.03 11.21
N CYS A 326 -3.36 -11.94 11.03
CA CYS A 326 -2.67 -12.46 9.86
C CYS A 326 -1.62 -13.50 10.25
N ALA A 327 -1.60 -14.62 9.52
CA ALA A 327 -0.59 -15.65 9.64
C ALA A 327 -0.06 -16.07 8.27
N SER A 328 1.25 -16.24 8.17
CA SER A 328 1.90 -16.75 6.97
C SER A 328 1.43 -18.16 6.64
N ARG A 329 1.50 -18.54 5.37
CA ARG A 329 1.21 -19.91 4.91
C ARG A 329 2.11 -20.97 5.58
N TRP A 330 3.32 -20.58 5.99
CA TRP A 330 4.27 -21.45 6.68
C TRP A 330 4.07 -21.52 8.20
N ALA A 331 3.20 -20.67 8.77
CA ALA A 331 2.88 -20.72 10.19
C ALA A 331 2.17 -22.04 10.54
N SER A 332 2.67 -22.72 11.59
CA SER A 332 2.05 -23.95 12.07
C SER A 332 0.63 -23.72 12.61
N PRO A 333 -0.22 -24.75 12.72
CA PRO A 333 -1.54 -24.63 13.32
C PRO A 333 -1.48 -24.05 14.73
N GLU A 334 -0.46 -24.38 15.54
CA GLU A 334 -0.26 -23.89 16.89
C GLU A 334 0.03 -22.39 16.88
N VAL A 335 0.86 -21.92 15.96
CA VAL A 335 1.17 -20.49 15.75
C VAL A 335 -0.08 -19.72 15.34
N ARG A 336 -0.87 -20.25 14.38
CA ARG A 336 -2.14 -19.63 13.96
C ARG A 336 -3.14 -19.54 15.14
N GLN A 337 -3.26 -20.62 15.92
CA GLN A 337 -4.14 -20.62 17.08
C GLN A 337 -3.69 -19.61 18.15
N ALA A 338 -2.39 -19.52 18.37
CA ALA A 338 -1.82 -18.58 19.34
C ALA A 338 -2.08 -17.11 18.94
N LEU A 339 -2.04 -16.77 17.64
CA LEU A 339 -2.43 -15.43 17.12
C LEU A 339 -3.90 -15.14 17.40
N LEU A 340 -4.80 -16.09 17.12
CA LEU A 340 -6.23 -15.94 17.39
C LEU A 340 -6.51 -15.79 18.89
N ASP A 341 -5.80 -16.51 19.75
CA ASP A 341 -5.98 -16.42 21.19
C ASP A 341 -5.44 -15.10 21.76
N ALA A 342 -4.38 -14.56 21.17
CA ALA A 342 -3.87 -13.24 21.53
C ALA A 342 -4.85 -12.12 21.14
N ALA A 343 -5.52 -12.26 20.02
CA ALA A 343 -6.52 -11.30 19.53
C ALA A 343 -7.82 -11.26 20.36
N LYS A 344 -8.07 -12.28 21.18
CA LYS A 344 -9.25 -12.36 22.05
C LYS A 344 -9.04 -11.73 23.45
N ARG A 345 -7.84 -11.26 23.75
CA ARG A 345 -7.48 -10.64 25.04
C ARG A 345 -7.76 -9.15 25.06
#